data_26c6674c17ea5498af4873d2e1cc81e8
#
_entry.id   26c6674c17ea5498af4873d2e1cc81e8
#
_cell.length_a   1.000
_cell.length_b   1.000
_cell.length_c   1.000
_cell.angle_alpha   90.00
_cell.angle_beta   90.00
_cell.angle_gamma   90.00
#
_symmetry.space_group_name_H-M   'P 1'
#
loop_
_entity.id
_entity.type
_entity.pdbx_description
1 polymer ?
#
loop_
_entity_poly.entity_id
_entity_poly.type
_entity_poly.pdbx_seq_one_letter_code
_entity_poly.pdbx_strand_id
1 'polypeptide(L)'
;ILEEYSLSYDEEYKGQKRTLMKLSDKVKPYTTAKEDFVSIVVDYSLENLLNKVIVKEEGEVIAPGKILLDLINEKGIEVPISVEISEERASIMFKLTDGKTVDESPLEKLIEFAQEAKVLEEFISMDLIKPLAQEQLLKDGINTRISIANDFEYVFINNKRNWYSGNRIDPDSTVEEAFEKLKGRYDIPEDLSPYEARSILSMYELLSKQGHLAYQPINIAYGIKDVTVAKIEENLGNLPGIQVSIEPVRYYPEGTTAAHILGYLGKISQPNEIKKYVEEKNYSPNDIIGKTGIEESFEDTLRGKNGVKTVEVDNIGNTTNVLSEIKPISGNNVYLTIDIDLQKFTENALRETLEQIQVAGTYESRWGDYKFGINRKKGKPYENANTGAVVVLNVKTGEVLSMVSYPSYDPNLFSTGISNSDWQSLFPENEKDLLAPRPLYNIATQSAVQPGSTYKMVTGLAALEKGLSPTYRIRDMGK
;
A
#
# COMPACT_ATOMS: atom_id res chain seq x y z
N ILE A 1 -1.08 23.56 -10.71
CA ILE A 1 -2.07 22.80 -9.92
C ILE A 1 -3.27 22.43 -10.78
N LEU A 2 -3.90 23.37 -11.45
CA LEU A 2 -5.13 23.08 -12.20
C LEU A 2 -4.88 22.26 -13.46
N GLU A 3 -3.79 22.51 -14.18
CA GLU A 3 -3.38 21.68 -15.32
C GLU A 3 -2.87 20.31 -14.88
N GLU A 4 -2.11 20.22 -13.80
CA GLU A 4 -1.75 18.92 -13.17
C GLU A 4 -2.96 18.22 -12.59
N TYR A 5 -3.89 18.90 -11.93
CA TYR A 5 -5.11 18.26 -11.42
C TYR A 5 -6.02 17.79 -12.54
N SER A 6 -6.24 18.54 -13.61
CA SER A 6 -7.11 18.10 -14.70
C SER A 6 -6.44 17.11 -15.62
N LEU A 7 -5.17 17.28 -15.96
CA LEU A 7 -4.37 16.26 -16.66
C LEU A 7 -4.14 15.03 -15.78
N SER A 8 -3.93 15.21 -14.46
CA SER A 8 -3.82 14.08 -13.55
C SER A 8 -5.15 13.37 -13.37
N TYR A 9 -6.29 14.07 -13.28
CA TYR A 9 -7.59 13.42 -13.19
C TYR A 9 -7.93 12.64 -14.45
N ASP A 10 -7.67 13.16 -15.64
CA ASP A 10 -7.89 12.44 -16.90
C ASP A 10 -6.89 11.30 -17.09
N GLU A 11 -5.63 11.50 -16.73
CA GLU A 11 -4.61 10.44 -16.75
C GLU A 11 -4.83 9.42 -15.63
N GLU A 12 -5.24 9.83 -14.44
CA GLU A 12 -5.65 8.93 -13.36
C GLU A 12 -6.87 8.10 -13.77
N TYR A 13 -7.86 8.69 -14.43
CA TYR A 13 -8.99 7.94 -14.98
C TYR A 13 -8.56 6.92 -16.00
N LYS A 14 -7.82 7.35 -17.02
CA LYS A 14 -7.31 6.47 -18.05
C LYS A 14 -6.39 5.40 -17.45
N GLY A 15 -5.58 5.76 -16.45
CA GLY A 15 -4.71 4.85 -15.71
C GLY A 15 -5.49 3.84 -14.91
N GLN A 16 -6.46 4.28 -14.10
CA GLN A 16 -7.33 3.42 -13.31
C GLN A 16 -8.13 2.49 -14.23
N LYS A 17 -8.75 3.04 -15.28
CA LYS A 17 -9.54 2.23 -16.23
C LYS A 17 -8.68 1.17 -16.90
N ARG A 18 -7.47 1.51 -17.35
CA ARG A 18 -6.49 0.54 -17.88
C ARG A 18 -6.13 -0.54 -16.86
N THR A 19 -5.98 -0.16 -15.59
CA THR A 19 -5.71 -1.12 -14.51
C THR A 19 -6.88 -2.07 -14.32
N LEU A 20 -8.11 -1.56 -14.24
CA LEU A 20 -9.31 -2.37 -14.09
C LEU A 20 -9.55 -3.29 -15.31
N MET A 21 -9.25 -2.80 -16.52
CA MET A 21 -9.30 -3.62 -17.76
C MET A 21 -8.25 -4.75 -17.78
N LYS A 22 -7.12 -4.59 -17.10
CA LYS A 22 -6.15 -5.66 -16.90
C LYS A 22 -6.62 -6.69 -15.88
N LEU A 23 -7.43 -6.25 -14.91
CA LEU A 23 -7.99 -7.13 -13.89
C LEU A 23 -9.11 -8.01 -14.44
N SER A 24 -10.01 -7.48 -15.24
CA SER A 24 -11.14 -8.22 -15.80
C SER A 24 -11.37 -7.90 -17.26
N ASP A 25 -11.53 -8.95 -18.08
CA ASP A 25 -11.87 -8.82 -19.50
C ASP A 25 -13.29 -8.28 -19.73
N LYS A 26 -14.13 -8.25 -18.71
CA LYS A 26 -15.47 -7.68 -18.73
C LYS A 26 -15.45 -6.16 -18.63
N VAL A 27 -14.42 -5.60 -18.01
CA VAL A 27 -14.22 -4.14 -17.93
C VAL A 27 -13.79 -3.60 -19.29
N LYS A 28 -14.49 -2.61 -19.79
CA LYS A 28 -14.24 -1.94 -21.08
C LYS A 28 -14.11 -0.44 -20.88
N PRO A 29 -13.57 0.31 -21.86
CA PRO A 29 -13.46 1.78 -21.74
C PRO A 29 -14.79 2.49 -21.46
N TYR A 30 -15.89 1.89 -21.85
CA TYR A 30 -17.25 2.46 -21.76
C TYR A 30 -18.12 1.88 -20.62
N THR A 31 -17.62 0.89 -19.86
CA THR A 31 -18.37 0.35 -18.71
C THR A 31 -18.36 1.35 -17.55
N THR A 32 -19.42 1.33 -16.78
CA THR A 32 -19.62 2.20 -15.60
C THR A 32 -18.78 1.73 -14.41
N ALA A 33 -18.63 2.56 -13.39
CA ALA A 33 -17.94 2.18 -12.16
C ALA A 33 -18.63 0.99 -11.45
N LYS A 34 -19.97 0.92 -11.53
CA LYS A 34 -20.75 -0.19 -10.99
C LYS A 34 -20.46 -1.50 -11.71
N GLU A 35 -20.53 -1.49 -13.04
CA GLU A 35 -20.24 -2.66 -13.86
C GLU A 35 -18.80 -3.15 -13.66
N ASP A 36 -17.85 -2.22 -13.54
CA ASP A 36 -16.45 -2.54 -13.27
C ASP A 36 -16.28 -3.20 -11.90
N PHE A 37 -16.88 -2.61 -10.85
CA PHE A 37 -16.82 -3.16 -9.50
C PHE A 37 -17.41 -4.57 -9.45
N VAL A 38 -18.61 -4.75 -9.99
CA VAL A 38 -19.30 -6.05 -10.05
C VAL A 38 -18.45 -7.09 -10.80
N SER A 39 -17.90 -6.72 -11.95
CA SER A 39 -17.08 -7.63 -12.76
C SER A 39 -15.85 -8.11 -12.00
N ILE A 40 -15.18 -7.20 -11.27
CA ILE A 40 -13.98 -7.52 -10.50
C ILE A 40 -14.33 -8.37 -9.28
N VAL A 41 -15.42 -8.09 -8.57
CA VAL A 41 -15.90 -8.93 -7.46
C VAL A 41 -16.18 -10.36 -7.96
N VAL A 42 -16.86 -10.49 -9.09
CA VAL A 42 -17.19 -11.80 -9.69
C VAL A 42 -15.92 -12.57 -10.05
N ASP A 43 -14.95 -11.91 -10.64
CA ASP A 43 -13.74 -12.58 -11.14
C ASP A 43 -12.72 -12.93 -10.04
N TYR A 44 -12.74 -12.25 -8.88
CA TYR A 44 -11.69 -12.40 -7.86
C TYR A 44 -12.14 -12.75 -6.46
N SER A 45 -13.30 -12.27 -6.03
CA SER A 45 -13.67 -12.31 -4.61
C SER A 45 -15.01 -12.95 -4.35
N LEU A 46 -15.77 -13.32 -5.38
CA LEU A 46 -17.14 -13.82 -5.21
C LEU A 46 -17.18 -15.09 -4.37
N GLU A 47 -16.33 -16.07 -4.65
CA GLU A 47 -16.27 -17.32 -3.88
C GLU A 47 -15.95 -17.07 -2.41
N ASN A 48 -14.95 -16.24 -2.14
CA ASN A 48 -14.58 -15.88 -0.78
C ASN A 48 -15.69 -15.11 -0.07
N LEU A 49 -16.40 -14.23 -0.78
CA LEU A 49 -17.53 -13.49 -0.26
C LEU A 49 -18.70 -14.42 0.10
N LEU A 50 -19.03 -15.37 -0.77
CA LEU A 50 -20.14 -16.31 -0.55
C LEU A 50 -19.87 -17.28 0.60
N ASN A 51 -18.62 -17.59 0.89
CA ASN A 51 -18.22 -18.44 2.01
C ASN A 51 -18.17 -17.70 3.37
N LYS A 52 -18.40 -16.37 3.39
CA LYS A 52 -18.40 -15.61 4.66
C LYS A 52 -19.67 -15.89 5.46
N VAL A 53 -19.49 -15.92 6.79
CA VAL A 53 -20.58 -15.85 7.77
C VAL A 53 -20.17 -14.80 8.81
N ILE A 54 -21.05 -13.84 9.03
CA ILE A 54 -20.84 -12.76 9.99
C ILE A 54 -21.95 -12.87 11.04
N VAL A 55 -21.53 -13.05 12.29
CA VAL A 55 -22.43 -13.05 13.44
C VAL A 55 -22.28 -11.70 14.14
N LYS A 56 -23.35 -10.91 14.16
CA LYS A 56 -23.38 -9.62 14.87
C LYS A 56 -23.64 -9.82 16.37
N GLU A 57 -23.24 -8.83 17.17
CA GLU A 57 -23.42 -8.87 18.64
C GLU A 57 -24.88 -9.07 19.08
N GLU A 58 -25.85 -8.70 18.25
CA GLU A 58 -27.28 -8.86 18.49
C GLU A 58 -27.81 -10.25 18.06
N GLY A 59 -26.95 -11.16 17.61
CA GLY A 59 -27.34 -12.51 17.15
C GLY A 59 -27.85 -12.58 15.71
N GLU A 60 -27.80 -11.46 14.95
CA GLU A 60 -28.12 -11.46 13.53
C GLU A 60 -26.98 -12.12 12.73
N VAL A 61 -27.33 -13.10 11.88
CA VAL A 61 -26.37 -13.83 11.04
C VAL A 61 -26.48 -13.36 9.60
N ILE A 62 -25.37 -12.85 9.06
CA ILE A 62 -25.26 -12.48 7.65
C ILE A 62 -24.44 -13.54 6.94
N ALA A 63 -25.03 -14.23 5.99
CA ALA A 63 -24.39 -15.23 5.15
C ALA A 63 -24.65 -14.91 3.67
N PRO A 64 -23.72 -14.21 2.98
CA PRO A 64 -23.90 -13.79 1.60
C PRO A 64 -24.30 -14.92 0.65
N GLY A 65 -23.73 -16.12 0.82
CA GLY A 65 -24.07 -17.26 -0.01
C GLY A 65 -25.53 -17.73 0.13
N LYS A 66 -26.12 -17.61 1.35
CA LYS A 66 -27.52 -17.87 1.53
C LYS A 66 -28.40 -16.78 0.91
N ILE A 67 -28.01 -15.51 1.06
CA ILE A 67 -28.74 -14.38 0.45
C ILE A 67 -28.77 -14.53 -1.08
N LEU A 68 -27.66 -14.95 -1.70
CA LEU A 68 -27.63 -15.20 -3.15
C LEU A 68 -28.57 -16.33 -3.56
N LEU A 69 -28.57 -17.45 -2.82
CA LEU A 69 -29.50 -18.58 -3.07
C LEU A 69 -30.96 -18.15 -2.97
N ASP A 70 -31.30 -17.40 -1.92
CA ASP A 70 -32.66 -16.90 -1.71
C ASP A 70 -33.07 -15.95 -2.87
N LEU A 71 -32.16 -15.08 -3.33
CA LEU A 71 -32.42 -14.18 -4.47
C LEU A 71 -32.65 -14.92 -5.78
N ILE A 72 -31.92 -16.01 -6.05
CA ILE A 72 -32.14 -16.85 -7.25
C ILE A 72 -33.53 -17.54 -7.18
N ASN A 73 -33.88 -18.07 -6.01
CA ASN A 73 -35.17 -18.71 -5.79
C ASN A 73 -36.35 -17.72 -5.96
N GLU A 74 -36.18 -16.47 -5.52
CA GLU A 74 -37.17 -15.39 -5.74
C GLU A 74 -37.40 -15.09 -7.23
N LYS A 75 -36.41 -15.32 -8.10
CA LYS A 75 -36.59 -15.21 -9.56
C LYS A 75 -37.26 -16.44 -10.19
N GLY A 76 -37.68 -17.43 -9.38
CA GLY A 76 -38.41 -18.62 -9.82
C GLY A 76 -37.49 -19.72 -10.39
N ILE A 77 -36.20 -19.67 -10.12
CA ILE A 77 -35.24 -20.70 -10.53
C ILE A 77 -34.98 -21.62 -9.34
N GLU A 78 -35.40 -22.89 -9.45
CA GLU A 78 -35.09 -23.90 -8.44
C GLU A 78 -33.63 -24.34 -8.56
N VAL A 79 -32.85 -24.07 -7.51
CA VAL A 79 -31.44 -24.46 -7.43
C VAL A 79 -31.31 -25.71 -6.57
N PRO A 80 -30.71 -26.82 -7.08
CA PRO A 80 -30.59 -28.07 -6.32
C PRO A 80 -29.44 -27.97 -5.28
N ILE A 81 -29.43 -26.89 -4.49
CA ILE A 81 -28.43 -26.62 -3.48
C ILE A 81 -29.10 -26.26 -2.18
N SER A 82 -28.67 -26.88 -1.09
CA SER A 82 -29.02 -26.51 0.28
C SER A 82 -27.84 -25.88 0.99
N VAL A 83 -28.10 -24.97 1.93
CA VAL A 83 -27.12 -24.25 2.70
C VAL A 83 -27.28 -24.56 4.18
N GLU A 84 -26.22 -25.00 4.81
CA GLU A 84 -26.12 -25.16 6.26
C GLU A 84 -25.21 -24.11 6.85
N ILE A 85 -25.65 -23.35 7.85
CA ILE A 85 -24.90 -22.31 8.53
C ILE A 85 -24.61 -22.77 9.96
N SER A 86 -23.35 -22.70 10.37
CA SER A 86 -22.94 -22.92 11.75
C SER A 86 -22.56 -21.58 12.38
N GLU A 87 -23.39 -21.09 13.29
CA GLU A 87 -23.16 -19.84 14.02
C GLU A 87 -21.93 -19.95 14.94
N GLU A 88 -21.78 -21.09 15.64
CA GLU A 88 -20.66 -21.34 16.55
C GLU A 88 -19.29 -21.31 15.84
N ARG A 89 -19.24 -21.76 14.59
CA ARG A 89 -18.01 -21.82 13.77
C ARG A 89 -17.87 -20.67 12.78
N ALA A 90 -18.89 -19.81 12.70
CA ALA A 90 -18.99 -18.76 11.67
C ALA A 90 -18.70 -19.32 10.26
N SER A 91 -19.29 -20.46 9.91
CA SER A 91 -19.04 -21.19 8.66
C SER A 91 -20.33 -21.54 7.93
N ILE A 92 -20.24 -21.59 6.61
CA ILE A 92 -21.33 -21.97 5.70
C ILE A 92 -20.89 -23.19 4.90
N MET A 93 -21.81 -24.11 4.65
CA MET A 93 -21.59 -25.31 3.84
C MET A 93 -22.69 -25.43 2.79
N PHE A 94 -22.28 -25.58 1.54
CA PHE A 94 -23.16 -25.82 0.40
C PHE A 94 -23.22 -27.32 0.10
N LYS A 95 -24.43 -27.86 -0.12
CA LYS A 95 -24.66 -29.28 -0.43
C LYS A 95 -25.62 -29.41 -1.63
N LEU A 96 -25.30 -30.32 -2.54
CA LEU A 96 -26.21 -30.71 -3.62
C LEU A 96 -27.38 -31.55 -3.05
N THR A 97 -28.60 -31.26 -3.50
CA THR A 97 -29.84 -31.96 -3.04
C THR A 97 -30.30 -33.05 -3.99
N ASP A 98 -29.71 -33.13 -5.21
CA ASP A 98 -30.11 -34.05 -6.27
C ASP A 98 -29.46 -35.45 -6.18
N GLY A 99 -28.64 -35.70 -5.16
CA GLY A 99 -28.04 -37.01 -4.88
C GLY A 99 -27.03 -37.48 -5.92
N LYS A 100 -26.70 -36.66 -6.90
CA LYS A 100 -25.64 -36.94 -7.89
C LYS A 100 -24.30 -36.45 -7.30
N THR A 101 -23.39 -37.39 -7.09
CA THR A 101 -21.96 -37.07 -6.91
C THR A 101 -21.41 -36.58 -8.25
N VAL A 102 -21.43 -35.27 -8.45
CA VAL A 102 -20.80 -34.64 -9.60
C VAL A 102 -19.43 -34.13 -9.16
N ASP A 103 -18.45 -34.19 -10.04
CA ASP A 103 -17.09 -33.66 -9.83
C ASP A 103 -17.05 -32.11 -9.69
N GLU A 104 -18.20 -31.44 -9.61
CA GLU A 104 -18.34 -29.98 -9.54
C GLU A 104 -18.64 -29.51 -8.10
N SER A 105 -18.02 -28.40 -7.74
CA SER A 105 -18.24 -27.73 -6.44
C SER A 105 -19.69 -27.19 -6.36
N PRO A 106 -20.45 -27.44 -5.25
CA PRO A 106 -21.77 -26.85 -5.07
C PRO A 106 -21.77 -25.32 -5.13
N LEU A 107 -20.67 -24.69 -4.73
CA LEU A 107 -20.50 -23.24 -4.77
C LEU A 107 -20.33 -22.74 -6.22
N GLU A 108 -19.51 -23.41 -7.05
CA GLU A 108 -19.36 -23.08 -8.46
C GLU A 108 -20.72 -23.17 -9.17
N LYS A 109 -21.48 -24.20 -8.89
CA LYS A 109 -22.82 -24.37 -9.43
C LYS A 109 -23.80 -23.28 -8.98
N LEU A 110 -23.72 -22.81 -7.74
CA LEU A 110 -24.50 -21.66 -7.28
C LEU A 110 -24.17 -20.40 -8.07
N ILE A 111 -22.88 -20.20 -8.37
CA ILE A 111 -22.41 -19.05 -9.17
C ILE A 111 -22.90 -19.15 -10.62
N GLU A 112 -22.91 -20.33 -11.23
CA GLU A 112 -23.46 -20.56 -12.57
C GLU A 112 -24.95 -20.20 -12.63
N PHE A 113 -25.76 -20.70 -11.68
CA PHE A 113 -27.17 -20.35 -11.59
C PHE A 113 -27.40 -18.85 -11.39
N ALA A 114 -26.55 -18.19 -10.59
CA ALA A 114 -26.62 -16.74 -10.39
C ALA A 114 -26.28 -15.95 -11.68
N GLN A 115 -25.35 -16.46 -12.49
CA GLN A 115 -25.01 -15.89 -13.80
C GLN A 115 -26.17 -16.07 -14.81
N GLU A 116 -26.74 -17.26 -14.89
CA GLU A 116 -27.91 -17.55 -15.75
C GLU A 116 -29.12 -16.70 -15.36
N ALA A 117 -29.39 -16.57 -14.07
CA ALA A 117 -30.43 -15.73 -13.51
C ALA A 117 -30.17 -14.23 -13.65
N LYS A 118 -28.94 -13.83 -14.02
CA LYS A 118 -28.47 -12.43 -14.12
C LYS A 118 -28.66 -11.62 -12.83
N VAL A 119 -28.53 -12.25 -11.67
CA VAL A 119 -28.77 -11.60 -10.36
C VAL A 119 -27.49 -11.09 -9.68
N LEU A 120 -26.32 -11.38 -10.23
CA LEU A 120 -25.04 -11.00 -9.58
C LEU A 120 -24.87 -9.50 -9.39
N GLU A 121 -25.29 -8.68 -10.37
CA GLU A 121 -25.23 -7.24 -10.24
C GLU A 121 -26.19 -6.74 -9.15
N GLU A 122 -27.42 -7.25 -9.10
CA GLU A 122 -28.42 -6.95 -8.08
C GLU A 122 -27.87 -7.35 -6.69
N PHE A 123 -27.37 -8.56 -6.56
CA PHE A 123 -26.80 -9.11 -5.33
C PHE A 123 -25.64 -8.26 -4.80
N ILE A 124 -24.62 -8.01 -5.64
CA ILE A 124 -23.41 -7.27 -5.22
C ILE A 124 -23.74 -5.81 -4.88
N SER A 125 -24.81 -5.25 -5.48
CA SER A 125 -25.25 -3.88 -5.24
C SER A 125 -26.12 -3.69 -4.00
N MET A 126 -26.54 -4.76 -3.33
CA MET A 126 -27.31 -4.66 -2.09
C MET A 126 -26.54 -3.91 -1.00
N ASP A 127 -27.22 -3.05 -0.24
CA ASP A 127 -26.60 -2.24 0.83
C ASP A 127 -25.86 -3.07 1.88
N LEU A 128 -26.32 -4.31 2.10
CA LEU A 128 -25.68 -5.25 3.00
C LEU A 128 -24.45 -5.93 2.38
N ILE A 129 -24.44 -6.16 1.08
CA ILE A 129 -23.43 -6.96 0.38
C ILE A 129 -22.26 -6.10 -0.15
N LYS A 130 -22.56 -4.92 -0.72
CA LYS A 130 -21.53 -4.07 -1.33
C LYS A 130 -20.37 -3.71 -0.39
N PRO A 131 -20.56 -3.42 0.94
CA PRO A 131 -19.44 -3.18 1.85
C PRO A 131 -18.60 -4.44 2.09
N LEU A 132 -19.26 -5.61 2.20
CA LEU A 132 -18.59 -6.89 2.38
C LEU A 132 -17.78 -7.29 1.15
N ALA A 133 -18.29 -6.99 -0.04
CA ALA A 133 -17.61 -7.22 -1.30
C ALA A 133 -16.36 -6.32 -1.42
N GLN A 134 -16.47 -5.04 -1.05
CA GLN A 134 -15.32 -4.11 -1.03
C GLN A 134 -14.26 -4.55 -0.01
N GLU A 135 -14.68 -4.91 1.20
CA GLU A 135 -13.77 -5.44 2.22
C GLU A 135 -13.05 -6.70 1.74
N GLN A 136 -13.78 -7.60 1.06
CA GLN A 136 -13.19 -8.81 0.54
C GLN A 136 -12.16 -8.54 -0.57
N LEU A 137 -12.48 -7.66 -1.53
CA LEU A 137 -11.53 -7.24 -2.55
C LEU A 137 -10.25 -6.68 -1.94
N LEU A 138 -10.37 -5.83 -0.90
CA LEU A 138 -9.21 -5.28 -0.21
C LEU A 138 -8.39 -6.36 0.51
N LYS A 139 -9.03 -7.38 1.10
CA LYS A 139 -8.36 -8.54 1.69
C LYS A 139 -7.65 -9.39 0.63
N ASP A 140 -8.22 -9.50 -0.54
CA ASP A 140 -7.64 -10.20 -1.70
C ASP A 140 -6.56 -9.32 -2.41
N GLY A 141 -6.21 -8.16 -1.84
CA GLY A 141 -5.17 -7.26 -2.35
C GLY A 141 -5.61 -6.39 -3.54
N ILE A 142 -6.92 -6.31 -3.82
CA ILE A 142 -7.47 -5.57 -4.95
C ILE A 142 -8.14 -4.28 -4.48
N ASN A 143 -7.56 -3.14 -4.83
CA ASN A 143 -8.17 -1.83 -4.62
C ASN A 143 -8.69 -1.27 -5.95
N THR A 144 -9.98 -1.33 -6.16
CA THR A 144 -10.63 -0.82 -7.37
C THR A 144 -10.65 0.71 -7.44
N ARG A 145 -10.44 1.42 -6.33
CA ARG A 145 -10.62 2.87 -6.20
C ARG A 145 -12.01 3.34 -6.69
N ILE A 146 -13.01 2.47 -6.48
CA ILE A 146 -14.42 2.76 -6.69
C ILE A 146 -15.07 2.94 -5.32
N SER A 147 -15.71 4.09 -5.09
CA SER A 147 -16.52 4.34 -3.90
C SER A 147 -17.86 3.65 -4.05
N ILE A 148 -18.24 2.86 -3.06
CA ILE A 148 -19.57 2.22 -2.97
C ILE A 148 -20.64 3.14 -2.36
N ALA A 149 -20.23 4.30 -1.84
CA ALA A 149 -21.15 5.36 -1.46
C ALA A 149 -21.73 6.01 -2.73
N ASN A 150 -22.99 6.49 -2.64
CA ASN A 150 -23.62 7.21 -3.74
C ASN A 150 -23.61 6.48 -5.10
N ASP A 151 -23.98 5.20 -5.08
CA ASP A 151 -24.24 4.40 -6.30
C ASP A 151 -23.02 4.11 -7.21
N PHE A 152 -21.88 3.77 -6.62
CA PHE A 152 -20.63 3.39 -7.29
C PHE A 152 -20.03 4.49 -8.18
N GLU A 153 -19.13 5.23 -7.63
CA GLU A 153 -18.42 6.30 -8.33
C GLU A 153 -16.90 6.10 -8.27
N TYR A 154 -16.19 6.36 -9.33
CA TYR A 154 -14.73 6.41 -9.27
C TYR A 154 -14.27 7.50 -8.30
N VAL A 155 -13.40 7.15 -7.37
CA VAL A 155 -12.94 8.05 -6.29
C VAL A 155 -12.40 9.37 -6.83
N PHE A 156 -11.68 9.34 -7.96
CA PHE A 156 -11.12 10.56 -8.55
C PHE A 156 -12.20 11.51 -9.11
N ILE A 157 -13.32 11.01 -9.65
CA ILE A 157 -14.45 11.85 -10.12
C ILE A 157 -15.08 12.56 -8.91
N ASN A 158 -15.31 11.81 -7.84
CA ASN A 158 -15.82 12.39 -6.59
C ASN A 158 -14.86 13.43 -6.02
N ASN A 159 -13.54 13.13 -6.00
CA ASN A 159 -12.53 14.07 -5.54
C ASN A 159 -12.50 15.36 -6.40
N LYS A 160 -12.57 15.23 -7.72
CA LYS A 160 -12.68 16.39 -8.64
C LYS A 160 -13.91 17.24 -8.31
N ARG A 161 -15.08 16.62 -8.22
CA ARG A 161 -16.34 17.31 -7.89
C ARG A 161 -16.25 18.01 -6.54
N ASN A 162 -15.76 17.33 -5.51
CA ASN A 162 -15.59 17.91 -4.19
C ASN A 162 -14.62 19.07 -4.18
N TRP A 163 -13.52 18.97 -4.95
CA TRP A 163 -12.55 20.06 -5.07
C TRP A 163 -13.16 21.29 -5.75
N TYR A 164 -13.91 21.09 -6.87
CA TYR A 164 -14.62 22.18 -7.55
C TYR A 164 -15.65 22.83 -6.61
N SER A 165 -16.46 22.01 -5.95
CA SER A 165 -17.46 22.48 -4.98
C SER A 165 -16.83 23.23 -3.81
N GLY A 166 -15.79 22.68 -3.20
CA GLY A 166 -15.03 23.31 -2.10
C GLY A 166 -14.44 24.65 -2.50
N ASN A 167 -14.03 24.79 -3.75
CA ASN A 167 -13.54 26.04 -4.31
C ASN A 167 -14.65 26.92 -4.90
N ARG A 168 -15.94 26.57 -4.74
CA ARG A 168 -17.09 27.31 -5.31
C ARG A 168 -16.92 27.57 -6.81
N ILE A 169 -16.43 26.61 -7.53
CA ILE A 169 -16.28 26.57 -8.98
C ILE A 169 -17.37 25.66 -9.53
N ASP A 170 -17.92 26.00 -10.68
CA ASP A 170 -18.90 25.16 -11.35
C ASP A 170 -18.23 23.85 -11.78
N PRO A 171 -18.80 22.69 -11.44
CA PRO A 171 -18.24 21.39 -11.82
C PRO A 171 -18.04 21.19 -13.33
N ASP A 172 -18.81 21.91 -14.15
CA ASP A 172 -18.75 21.85 -15.61
C ASP A 172 -17.73 22.84 -16.20
N SER A 173 -17.10 23.69 -15.37
CA SER A 173 -16.06 24.62 -15.82
C SER A 173 -14.86 23.91 -16.41
N THR A 174 -14.27 24.48 -17.44
CA THR A 174 -12.96 24.03 -17.92
C THR A 174 -11.86 24.37 -16.92
N VAL A 175 -10.67 23.80 -17.12
CA VAL A 175 -9.51 24.04 -16.27
C VAL A 175 -9.07 25.48 -16.34
N GLU A 176 -9.09 26.04 -17.52
CA GLU A 176 -8.74 27.45 -17.83
C GLU A 176 -9.70 28.39 -17.10
N GLU A 177 -11.01 28.16 -17.22
CA GLU A 177 -12.03 28.96 -16.53
C GLU A 177 -11.87 28.85 -14.98
N ALA A 178 -11.59 27.65 -14.46
CA ALA A 178 -11.35 27.46 -13.05
C ALA A 178 -10.08 28.19 -12.59
N PHE A 179 -9.00 28.15 -13.37
CA PHE A 179 -7.76 28.85 -13.09
C PHE A 179 -7.93 30.36 -13.04
N GLU A 180 -8.57 30.95 -14.06
CA GLU A 180 -8.84 32.38 -14.09
C GLU A 180 -9.77 32.82 -12.96
N LYS A 181 -10.78 32.02 -12.60
CA LYS A 181 -11.64 32.27 -11.46
C LYS A 181 -10.90 32.28 -10.12
N LEU A 182 -9.91 31.40 -9.97
CA LEU A 182 -9.07 31.38 -8.78
C LEU A 182 -8.08 32.53 -8.75
N LYS A 183 -7.47 32.89 -9.90
CA LYS A 183 -6.61 34.08 -10.01
C LYS A 183 -7.36 35.33 -9.58
N GLY A 184 -8.57 35.54 -10.09
CA GLY A 184 -9.41 36.67 -9.70
C GLY A 184 -9.85 36.68 -8.25
N ARG A 185 -10.08 35.49 -7.65
CA ARG A 185 -10.45 35.38 -6.23
C ARG A 185 -9.33 35.77 -5.27
N TYR A 186 -8.11 35.49 -5.64
CA TYR A 186 -6.92 35.73 -4.78
C TYR A 186 -6.12 36.96 -5.25
N ASP A 187 -6.70 37.80 -6.10
CA ASP A 187 -6.07 39.01 -6.64
C ASP A 187 -4.65 38.78 -7.17
N ILE A 188 -4.45 37.67 -7.90
CA ILE A 188 -3.16 37.32 -8.45
C ILE A 188 -2.87 38.23 -9.64
N PRO A 189 -1.72 38.92 -9.69
CA PRO A 189 -1.35 39.80 -10.79
C PRO A 189 -1.37 39.10 -12.16
N GLU A 190 -1.89 39.79 -13.17
CA GLU A 190 -2.03 39.26 -14.53
C GLU A 190 -0.69 39.12 -15.26
N ASP A 191 0.32 39.87 -14.84
CA ASP A 191 1.66 39.89 -15.45
C ASP A 191 2.54 38.71 -15.02
N LEU A 192 2.07 37.91 -14.06
CA LEU A 192 2.77 36.69 -13.64
C LEU A 192 2.60 35.58 -14.69
N SER A 193 3.68 34.81 -14.87
CA SER A 193 3.60 33.61 -15.67
C SER A 193 2.62 32.59 -15.06
N PRO A 194 2.01 31.71 -15.85
CA PRO A 194 1.11 30.67 -15.33
C PRO A 194 1.75 29.81 -14.23
N TYR A 195 3.06 29.61 -14.30
CA TYR A 195 3.82 28.86 -13.29
C TYR A 195 3.90 29.59 -11.94
N GLU A 196 4.18 30.89 -11.96
CA GLU A 196 4.22 31.72 -10.74
C GLU A 196 2.83 31.85 -10.12
N ALA A 197 1.82 32.14 -10.93
CA ALA A 197 0.42 32.19 -10.49
C ALA A 197 -0.03 30.88 -9.85
N ARG A 198 0.33 29.74 -10.46
CA ARG A 198 0.08 28.41 -9.92
C ARG A 198 0.77 28.20 -8.57
N SER A 199 2.02 28.63 -8.43
CA SER A 199 2.78 28.48 -7.18
C SER A 199 2.10 29.25 -6.04
N ILE A 200 1.59 30.45 -6.30
CA ILE A 200 0.84 31.25 -5.34
C ILE A 200 -0.49 30.56 -4.98
N LEU A 201 -1.25 30.08 -5.99
CA LEU A 201 -2.50 29.34 -5.76
C LEU A 201 -2.28 28.08 -4.92
N SER A 202 -1.14 27.39 -5.08
CA SER A 202 -0.76 26.23 -4.28
C SER A 202 -0.62 26.59 -2.80
N MET A 203 -0.01 27.73 -2.50
CA MET A 203 0.12 28.20 -1.11
C MET A 203 -1.25 28.53 -0.51
N TYR A 204 -2.12 29.22 -1.25
CA TYR A 204 -3.50 29.50 -0.80
C TYR A 204 -4.29 28.20 -0.56
N GLU A 205 -4.13 27.21 -1.40
CA GLU A 205 -4.77 25.90 -1.20
C GLU A 205 -4.28 25.20 0.08
N LEU A 206 -2.97 25.19 0.32
CA LEU A 206 -2.38 24.64 1.55
C LEU A 206 -2.92 25.37 2.79
N LEU A 207 -2.97 26.69 2.77
CA LEU A 207 -3.54 27.49 3.87
C LEU A 207 -5.03 27.21 4.08
N SER A 208 -5.80 27.08 3.00
CA SER A 208 -7.24 26.80 3.09
C SER A 208 -7.55 25.42 3.68
N LYS A 209 -6.69 24.44 3.41
CA LYS A 209 -6.82 23.08 3.96
C LYS A 209 -6.58 23.01 5.46
N GLN A 210 -5.87 23.98 6.04
CA GLN A 210 -5.66 24.03 7.47
C GLN A 210 -6.93 24.40 8.27
N GLY A 211 -7.91 25.06 7.63
CA GLY A 211 -9.16 25.43 8.29
C GLY A 211 -8.94 26.20 9.57
N HIS A 212 -9.33 25.63 10.70
CA HIS A 212 -9.18 26.25 12.04
C HIS A 212 -7.72 26.41 12.49
N LEU A 213 -6.79 25.73 11.84
CA LEU A 213 -5.35 25.79 12.13
C LEU A 213 -4.60 26.76 11.21
N ALA A 214 -5.32 27.68 10.55
CA ALA A 214 -4.74 28.64 9.61
C ALA A 214 -3.67 29.59 10.23
N TYR A 215 -3.57 29.61 11.56
CA TYR A 215 -2.52 30.31 12.30
C TYR A 215 -1.20 29.52 12.37
N GLN A 216 -1.19 28.24 12.01
CA GLN A 216 0.03 27.43 11.98
C GLN A 216 0.78 27.65 10.66
N PRO A 217 2.10 27.73 10.68
CA PRO A 217 2.88 27.86 9.47
C PRO A 217 2.74 26.62 8.57
N ILE A 218 2.82 26.82 7.27
CA ILE A 218 2.90 25.76 6.27
C ILE A 218 4.32 25.68 5.71
N ASN A 219 4.82 24.49 5.50
CA ASN A 219 6.11 24.28 4.85
C ASN A 219 5.94 24.40 3.33
N ILE A 220 6.58 25.42 2.75
CA ILE A 220 6.51 25.72 1.32
C ILE A 220 7.72 25.18 0.53
N ALA A 221 8.84 24.96 1.21
CA ALA A 221 10.03 24.39 0.60
C ALA A 221 10.89 23.67 1.66
N TYR A 222 11.54 22.59 1.26
CA TYR A 222 12.49 21.81 2.07
C TYR A 222 13.85 21.79 1.41
N GLY A 223 14.91 21.58 2.21
CA GLY A 223 16.27 21.39 1.72
C GLY A 223 16.82 22.58 0.93
N ILE A 224 16.38 23.80 1.28
CA ILE A 224 16.87 25.04 0.63
C ILE A 224 18.35 25.27 0.94
N LYS A 225 19.09 25.75 -0.06
CA LYS A 225 20.52 26.00 0.05
C LYS A 225 20.80 27.17 0.98
N ASP A 226 21.91 27.12 1.73
CA ASP A 226 22.36 28.17 2.64
C ASP A 226 22.36 29.58 2.02
N VAL A 227 22.77 29.68 0.74
CA VAL A 227 22.70 30.95 -0.02
C VAL A 227 21.28 31.48 -0.16
N THR A 228 20.31 30.58 -0.33
CA THR A 228 18.89 30.97 -0.42
C THR A 228 18.35 31.36 0.95
N VAL A 229 18.74 30.62 2.00
CA VAL A 229 18.45 30.99 3.40
C VAL A 229 18.92 32.40 3.70
N ALA A 230 20.20 32.68 3.42
CA ALA A 230 20.79 34.01 3.67
C ALA A 230 20.02 35.12 2.94
N LYS A 231 19.63 34.90 1.65
CA LYS A 231 18.83 35.86 0.89
C LYS A 231 17.44 36.10 1.49
N ILE A 232 16.80 35.04 2.01
CA ILE A 232 15.51 35.15 2.66
C ILE A 232 15.66 35.96 3.94
N GLU A 233 16.64 35.61 4.79
CA GLU A 233 16.88 36.27 6.07
C GLU A 233 17.24 37.76 5.92
N GLU A 234 18.02 38.11 4.91
CA GLU A 234 18.30 39.54 4.56
C GLU A 234 17.04 40.31 4.15
N ASN A 235 16.05 39.63 3.61
CA ASN A 235 14.82 40.23 3.07
C ASN A 235 13.60 40.01 3.96
N LEU A 236 13.72 39.43 5.14
CA LEU A 236 12.58 39.13 6.04
C LEU A 236 11.71 40.38 6.30
N GLY A 237 12.31 41.57 6.38
CA GLY A 237 11.57 42.83 6.52
C GLY A 237 10.59 43.13 5.37
N ASN A 238 10.81 42.56 4.20
CA ASN A 238 9.98 42.69 3.00
C ASN A 238 9.13 41.44 2.73
N LEU A 239 9.28 40.37 3.55
CA LEU A 239 8.63 39.09 3.43
C LEU A 239 7.82 38.76 4.69
N PRO A 240 6.79 39.53 5.00
CA PRO A 240 5.98 39.31 6.20
C PRO A 240 5.34 37.92 6.16
N GLY A 241 5.39 37.20 7.29
CA GLY A 241 4.84 35.84 7.42
C GLY A 241 5.75 34.73 6.90
N ILE A 242 6.93 35.04 6.38
CA ILE A 242 7.93 34.03 6.00
C ILE A 242 8.83 33.76 7.23
N GLN A 243 9.08 32.48 7.48
CA GLN A 243 10.01 32.02 8.52
C GLN A 243 10.91 30.92 7.94
N VAL A 244 12.19 30.96 8.28
CA VAL A 244 13.12 29.87 8.06
C VAL A 244 13.26 29.08 9.35
N SER A 245 13.07 27.76 9.28
CA SER A 245 13.28 26.87 10.42
C SER A 245 14.24 25.74 10.06
N ILE A 246 14.98 25.27 11.05
CA ILE A 246 15.82 24.08 10.92
C ILE A 246 15.02 22.91 11.49
N GLU A 247 14.64 21.99 10.63
CA GLU A 247 13.93 20.78 11.05
C GLU A 247 14.81 19.56 10.82
N PRO A 248 14.89 18.63 11.79
CA PRO A 248 15.63 17.39 11.59
C PRO A 248 14.91 16.51 10.56
N VAL A 249 15.64 16.10 9.55
CA VAL A 249 15.14 15.15 8.53
C VAL A 249 15.87 13.83 8.71
N ARG A 250 15.14 12.73 8.64
CA ARG A 250 15.74 11.39 8.67
C ARG A 250 16.60 11.20 7.42
N TYR A 251 17.84 10.79 7.64
CA TYR A 251 18.79 10.51 6.57
C TYR A 251 19.34 9.10 6.69
N TYR A 252 19.32 8.36 5.60
CA TYR A 252 19.83 7.00 5.48
C TYR A 252 21.11 7.02 4.66
N PRO A 253 22.28 7.07 5.31
CA PRO A 253 23.56 7.31 4.61
C PRO A 253 23.95 6.19 3.64
N GLU A 254 23.44 4.98 3.87
CA GLU A 254 23.76 3.81 3.06
C GLU A 254 22.72 3.57 1.93
N GLY A 255 21.79 4.50 1.72
CA GLY A 255 20.79 4.44 0.65
C GLY A 255 19.97 3.17 0.72
N THR A 256 20.03 2.34 -0.31
CA THR A 256 19.24 1.10 -0.43
C THR A 256 19.68 -0.03 0.50
N THR A 257 20.85 0.07 1.12
CA THR A 257 21.39 -0.97 2.01
C THR A 257 20.54 -1.10 3.27
N ALA A 258 20.13 -2.30 3.60
CA ALA A 258 19.30 -2.65 4.75
C ALA A 258 17.93 -1.93 4.79
N ALA A 259 17.45 -1.40 3.66
CA ALA A 259 16.21 -0.62 3.61
C ALA A 259 14.99 -1.38 4.17
N HIS A 260 14.84 -2.67 3.88
CA HIS A 260 13.75 -3.49 4.42
C HIS A 260 13.86 -3.76 5.92
N ILE A 261 15.06 -3.67 6.49
CA ILE A 261 15.29 -3.77 7.94
C ILE A 261 14.94 -2.43 8.58
N LEU A 262 15.50 -1.34 8.06
CA LEU A 262 15.30 0.00 8.60
C LEU A 262 13.84 0.45 8.44
N GLY A 263 13.26 0.22 7.29
CA GLY A 263 11.95 0.72 6.93
C GLY A 263 11.99 2.15 6.40
N TYR A 264 10.85 2.81 6.36
CA TYR A 264 10.72 4.19 5.87
C TYR A 264 9.68 4.97 6.68
N LEU A 265 9.73 6.28 6.54
CA LEU A 265 8.84 7.22 7.22
C LEU A 265 7.67 7.64 6.32
N GLY A 266 6.56 8.02 6.92
CA GLY A 266 5.43 8.59 6.19
C GLY A 266 4.43 9.28 7.11
N LYS A 267 3.57 10.13 6.52
CA LYS A 267 2.51 10.81 7.28
C LYS A 267 1.47 9.80 7.77
N ILE A 268 0.86 10.10 8.91
CA ILE A 268 -0.30 9.37 9.41
C ILE A 268 -1.42 9.48 8.37
N SER A 269 -1.89 8.35 7.82
CA SER A 269 -2.87 8.34 6.73
C SER A 269 -3.90 7.23 6.80
N GLN A 270 -3.56 6.10 7.42
CA GLN A 270 -4.45 4.96 7.51
C GLN A 270 -5.37 5.05 8.74
N PRO A 271 -6.62 4.53 8.69
CA PRO A 271 -7.54 4.57 9.84
C PRO A 271 -6.97 3.94 11.11
N ASN A 272 -6.26 2.83 10.99
CA ASN A 272 -5.59 2.16 12.11
C ASN A 272 -4.43 3.00 12.68
N GLU A 273 -3.71 3.73 11.84
CA GLU A 273 -2.66 4.66 12.28
C GLU A 273 -3.25 5.87 13.01
N ILE A 274 -4.35 6.44 12.49
CA ILE A 274 -5.06 7.54 13.14
C ILE A 274 -5.49 7.12 14.54
N LYS A 275 -6.12 5.95 14.67
CA LYS A 275 -6.52 5.42 15.97
C LYS A 275 -5.32 5.24 16.90
N LYS A 276 -4.29 4.52 16.45
CA LYS A 276 -3.10 4.17 17.26
C LYS A 276 -2.30 5.40 17.67
N TYR A 277 -2.05 6.33 16.74
CA TYR A 277 -1.13 7.44 16.98
C TYR A 277 -1.84 8.73 17.41
N VAL A 278 -2.92 9.11 16.74
CA VAL A 278 -3.62 10.38 17.05
C VAL A 278 -4.51 10.21 18.27
N GLU A 279 -5.39 9.19 18.29
CA GLU A 279 -6.38 9.05 19.37
C GLU A 279 -5.77 8.48 20.66
N GLU A 280 -4.91 7.45 20.56
CA GLU A 280 -4.35 6.77 21.73
C GLU A 280 -3.05 7.40 22.23
N LYS A 281 -2.19 7.92 21.34
CA LYS A 281 -0.86 8.47 21.69
C LYS A 281 -0.76 9.99 21.60
N ASN A 282 -1.84 10.69 21.22
CA ASN A 282 -1.90 12.16 21.11
C ASN A 282 -0.87 12.74 20.11
N TYR A 283 -0.63 12.06 19.01
CA TYR A 283 0.17 12.58 17.91
C TYR A 283 -0.62 13.63 17.13
N SER A 284 0.06 14.57 16.50
CA SER A 284 -0.59 15.46 15.55
C SER A 284 -0.97 14.68 14.29
N PRO A 285 -2.13 14.93 13.65
CA PRO A 285 -2.51 14.27 12.41
C PRO A 285 -1.50 14.43 11.26
N ASN A 286 -0.67 15.48 11.32
CA ASN A 286 0.37 15.75 10.32
C ASN A 286 1.74 15.18 10.67
N ASP A 287 1.86 14.51 11.82
CA ASP A 287 3.13 13.91 12.24
C ASP A 287 3.58 12.82 11.27
N ILE A 288 4.89 12.67 11.17
CA ILE A 288 5.56 11.63 10.42
C ILE A 288 5.86 10.48 11.38
N ILE A 289 5.56 9.26 10.96
CA ILE A 289 5.75 8.02 11.72
C ILE A 289 6.52 6.99 10.90
N GLY A 290 7.11 6.01 11.57
CA GLY A 290 7.63 4.81 10.93
C GLY A 290 6.50 3.98 10.31
N LYS A 291 6.65 3.59 9.05
CA LYS A 291 5.65 2.81 8.31
C LYS A 291 5.97 1.32 8.29
N THR A 292 7.23 0.96 8.33
CA THR A 292 7.70 -0.43 8.30
C THR A 292 9.03 -0.55 9.07
N GLY A 293 9.45 -1.80 9.29
CA GLY A 293 10.78 -2.13 9.80
C GLY A 293 11.06 -1.59 11.20
N ILE A 294 12.31 -1.19 11.43
CA ILE A 294 12.78 -0.62 12.70
C ILE A 294 12.16 0.73 12.97
N GLU A 295 11.93 1.56 11.95
CA GLU A 295 11.26 2.85 12.10
C GLU A 295 9.86 2.69 12.70
N GLU A 296 9.08 1.69 12.27
CA GLU A 296 7.76 1.39 12.84
C GLU A 296 7.85 0.72 14.20
N SER A 297 8.69 -0.33 14.29
CA SER A 297 8.74 -1.19 15.48
C SER A 297 9.31 -0.47 16.70
N PHE A 298 10.20 0.49 16.49
CA PHE A 298 10.85 1.30 17.52
C PHE A 298 10.44 2.78 17.49
N GLU A 299 9.30 3.10 16.88
CA GLU A 299 8.77 4.47 16.79
C GLU A 299 8.83 5.19 18.14
N ASP A 300 8.33 4.57 19.23
CA ASP A 300 8.31 5.18 20.57
C ASP A 300 9.72 5.43 21.14
N THR A 301 10.71 4.71 20.67
CA THR A 301 12.12 4.85 21.10
C THR A 301 12.85 5.89 20.27
N LEU A 302 12.62 5.87 18.95
CA LEU A 302 13.30 6.73 17.99
C LEU A 302 12.73 8.14 17.97
N ARG A 303 11.43 8.28 18.25
CA ARG A 303 10.77 9.57 18.32
C ARG A 303 11.22 10.32 19.56
N GLY A 304 11.61 11.57 19.39
CA GLY A 304 11.84 12.49 20.49
C GLY A 304 10.55 13.08 21.07
N LYS A 305 10.70 14.14 21.81
CA LYS A 305 9.59 14.96 22.32
C LYS A 305 9.66 16.32 21.65
N ASN A 306 8.54 16.75 21.06
CA ASN A 306 8.44 18.04 20.43
C ASN A 306 8.65 19.16 21.48
N GLY A 307 9.38 20.20 21.10
CA GLY A 307 9.44 21.44 21.86
C GLY A 307 8.15 22.24 21.69
N VAL A 308 7.96 23.21 22.57
CA VAL A 308 6.84 24.14 22.50
C VAL A 308 7.36 25.56 22.65
N LYS A 309 6.98 26.44 21.73
CA LYS A 309 7.30 27.85 21.75
C LYS A 309 6.00 28.64 21.84
N THR A 310 5.84 29.39 22.92
CA THR A 310 4.69 30.30 23.13
C THR A 310 5.11 31.71 22.73
N VAL A 311 4.41 32.28 21.77
CA VAL A 311 4.73 33.59 21.20
C VAL A 311 3.53 34.52 21.29
N GLU A 312 3.79 35.82 21.43
CA GLU A 312 2.82 36.87 21.14
C GLU A 312 2.89 37.21 19.66
N VAL A 313 1.75 37.38 19.04
CA VAL A 313 1.66 37.77 17.62
C VAL A 313 0.87 39.07 17.48
N ASP A 314 1.23 39.87 16.48
CA ASP A 314 0.45 41.04 16.08
C ASP A 314 -0.83 40.64 15.32
N ASN A 315 -1.61 41.61 14.91
CA ASN A 315 -2.88 41.43 14.19
C ASN A 315 -2.69 40.83 12.77
N ILE A 316 -1.45 40.72 12.30
CA ILE A 316 -1.09 40.17 10.98
C ILE A 316 -0.44 38.78 11.16
N GLY A 317 -0.19 38.32 12.40
CA GLY A 317 0.40 37.02 12.70
C GLY A 317 1.92 37.04 12.86
N ASN A 318 2.60 38.20 12.84
CA ASN A 318 4.04 38.27 13.08
C ASN A 318 4.35 38.09 14.58
N THR A 319 5.33 37.28 14.90
CA THR A 319 5.82 37.11 16.25
C THR A 319 6.43 38.40 16.76
N THR A 320 5.81 39.00 17.81
CA THR A 320 6.31 40.24 18.46
C THR A 320 7.15 39.93 19.68
N ASN A 321 6.85 38.85 20.39
CA ASN A 321 7.59 38.47 21.59
C ASN A 321 7.53 36.95 21.81
N VAL A 322 8.60 36.38 22.40
CA VAL A 322 8.64 34.97 22.82
C VAL A 322 8.40 34.90 24.31
N LEU A 323 7.26 34.35 24.71
CA LEU A 323 6.87 34.26 26.13
C LEU A 323 7.54 33.10 26.85
N SER A 324 7.63 31.96 26.20
CA SER A 324 8.30 30.77 26.72
C SER A 324 8.78 29.85 25.59
N GLU A 325 9.82 29.09 25.85
CA GLU A 325 10.34 28.08 24.95
C GLU A 325 10.75 26.85 25.74
N ILE A 326 10.17 25.70 25.36
CA ILE A 326 10.57 24.36 25.79
C ILE A 326 11.27 23.71 24.62
N LYS A 327 12.56 23.43 24.77
CA LYS A 327 13.37 22.82 23.70
C LYS A 327 12.92 21.38 23.41
N PRO A 328 12.99 20.92 22.15
CA PRO A 328 12.73 19.53 21.82
C PRO A 328 13.79 18.61 22.44
N ILE A 329 13.39 17.37 22.69
CA ILE A 329 14.28 16.32 23.19
C ILE A 329 14.38 15.25 22.10
N SER A 330 15.62 14.92 21.69
CA SER A 330 15.87 13.87 20.70
C SER A 330 15.44 12.50 21.21
N GLY A 331 15.04 11.61 20.30
CA GLY A 331 14.81 10.21 20.60
C GLY A 331 16.08 9.46 20.97
N ASN A 332 15.91 8.20 21.35
CA ASN A 332 17.01 7.33 21.74
C ASN A 332 17.62 6.61 20.53
N ASN A 333 18.84 6.12 20.70
CA ASN A 333 19.49 5.29 19.70
C ASN A 333 18.99 3.85 19.76
N VAL A 334 18.89 3.20 18.60
CA VAL A 334 18.64 1.77 18.47
C VAL A 334 19.86 1.12 17.82
N TYR A 335 20.40 0.09 18.45
CA TYR A 335 21.53 -0.68 17.96
C TYR A 335 21.05 -2.03 17.43
N LEU A 336 21.44 -2.36 16.21
CA LEU A 336 21.09 -3.62 15.55
C LEU A 336 22.26 -4.61 15.61
N THR A 337 21.94 -5.89 15.47
CA THR A 337 22.95 -6.96 15.34
C THR A 337 23.48 -7.08 13.92
N ILE A 338 22.99 -6.27 13.00
CA ILE A 338 23.39 -6.26 11.60
C ILE A 338 24.83 -5.76 11.48
N ASP A 339 25.66 -6.57 10.82
CA ASP A 339 26.98 -6.17 10.36
C ASP A 339 26.84 -5.52 8.99
N ILE A 340 27.15 -4.23 8.88
CA ILE A 340 26.86 -3.45 7.67
C ILE A 340 27.72 -3.90 6.47
N ASP A 341 28.94 -4.33 6.71
CA ASP A 341 29.84 -4.81 5.65
C ASP A 341 29.36 -6.17 5.13
N LEU A 342 28.93 -7.05 6.04
CA LEU A 342 28.33 -8.32 5.67
C LEU A 342 26.98 -8.12 4.96
N GLN A 343 26.20 -7.14 5.38
CA GLN A 343 24.93 -6.79 4.72
C GLN A 343 25.19 -6.37 3.27
N LYS A 344 26.08 -5.42 3.02
CA LYS A 344 26.48 -4.96 1.68
C LYS A 344 27.02 -6.10 0.83
N PHE A 345 27.88 -6.94 1.41
CA PHE A 345 28.41 -8.11 0.71
C PHE A 345 27.30 -9.06 0.28
N THR A 346 26.37 -9.35 1.20
CA THR A 346 25.25 -10.27 0.96
C THR A 346 24.29 -9.74 -0.10
N GLU A 347 24.00 -8.42 -0.08
CA GLU A 347 23.17 -7.75 -1.09
C GLU A 347 23.78 -7.87 -2.49
N ASN A 348 25.08 -7.57 -2.60
CA ASN A 348 25.78 -7.67 -3.87
C ASN A 348 25.85 -9.13 -4.36
N ALA A 349 26.16 -10.07 -3.47
CA ALA A 349 26.22 -11.49 -3.82
C ALA A 349 24.87 -12.03 -4.29
N LEU A 350 23.76 -11.62 -3.66
CA LEU A 350 22.41 -11.99 -4.10
C LEU A 350 22.09 -11.41 -5.47
N ARG A 351 22.37 -10.12 -5.68
CA ARG A 351 22.13 -9.44 -6.97
C ARG A 351 22.90 -10.11 -8.08
N GLU A 352 24.22 -10.31 -7.93
CA GLU A 352 25.06 -10.95 -8.92
C GLU A 352 24.62 -12.38 -9.22
N THR A 353 24.20 -13.12 -8.20
CA THR A 353 23.66 -14.47 -8.37
C THR A 353 22.37 -14.48 -9.21
N LEU A 354 21.45 -13.56 -8.94
CA LEU A 354 20.19 -13.45 -9.69
C LEU A 354 20.46 -13.04 -11.15
N GLU A 355 21.33 -12.07 -11.37
CA GLU A 355 21.77 -11.65 -12.72
C GLU A 355 22.39 -12.84 -13.49
N GLN A 356 23.24 -13.65 -12.83
CA GLN A 356 23.85 -14.82 -13.44
C GLN A 356 22.81 -15.92 -13.77
N ILE A 357 21.81 -16.10 -12.92
CA ILE A 357 20.70 -17.04 -13.19
C ILE A 357 19.91 -16.59 -14.43
N GLN A 358 19.73 -15.28 -14.62
CA GLN A 358 19.01 -14.72 -15.77
C GLN A 358 19.75 -14.94 -17.10
N VAL A 359 21.07 -14.99 -17.11
CA VAL A 359 21.87 -15.20 -18.32
C VAL A 359 22.36 -16.63 -18.48
N ALA A 360 22.35 -17.42 -17.42
CA ALA A 360 22.94 -18.76 -17.33
C ALA A 360 24.46 -18.77 -17.63
N GLY A 361 25.03 -19.93 -17.92
CA GLY A 361 26.45 -20.05 -18.26
C GLY A 361 27.34 -20.35 -17.05
N THR A 362 28.66 -20.17 -17.21
CA THR A 362 29.65 -20.45 -16.16
C THR A 362 30.00 -19.16 -15.42
N TYR A 363 29.86 -19.19 -14.12
CA TYR A 363 30.36 -18.14 -13.21
C TYR A 363 31.74 -18.59 -12.70
N GLU A 364 32.77 -17.85 -13.08
CA GLU A 364 34.15 -18.10 -12.63
C GLU A 364 34.35 -17.50 -11.26
N SER A 365 34.77 -18.31 -10.31
CA SER A 365 34.99 -17.89 -8.94
C SER A 365 36.32 -18.42 -8.39
N ARG A 366 36.99 -17.63 -7.53
CA ARG A 366 38.18 -18.06 -6.79
C ARG A 366 37.95 -19.31 -5.92
N TRP A 367 36.70 -19.69 -5.67
CA TRP A 367 36.30 -20.84 -4.87
C TRP A 367 35.90 -22.04 -5.73
N GLY A 368 36.07 -21.94 -7.06
CA GLY A 368 35.64 -22.89 -8.06
C GLY A 368 34.51 -22.37 -8.94
N ASP A 369 34.53 -22.81 -10.19
CA ASP A 369 33.54 -22.38 -11.17
C ASP A 369 32.20 -23.05 -10.93
N TYR A 370 31.12 -22.29 -11.07
CA TYR A 370 29.77 -22.79 -10.96
C TYR A 370 29.01 -22.59 -12.26
N LYS A 371 28.38 -23.65 -12.78
CA LYS A 371 27.60 -23.59 -14.00
C LYS A 371 26.13 -23.42 -13.69
N PHE A 372 25.59 -22.25 -14.01
CA PHE A 372 24.16 -21.97 -13.94
C PHE A 372 23.43 -22.63 -15.10
N GLY A 373 22.34 -23.33 -14.78
CA GLY A 373 21.56 -24.08 -15.76
C GLY A 373 20.52 -23.23 -16.47
N ILE A 374 19.91 -23.82 -17.49
CA ILE A 374 18.75 -23.26 -18.18
C ILE A 374 17.48 -24.03 -17.82
N ASN A 375 16.33 -23.40 -18.01
CA ASN A 375 15.03 -24.08 -17.92
C ASN A 375 14.93 -25.13 -19.03
N ARG A 376 15.03 -26.39 -18.65
CA ARG A 376 15.04 -27.52 -19.60
C ARG A 376 13.78 -27.63 -20.45
N LYS A 377 12.62 -27.16 -19.97
CA LYS A 377 11.35 -27.17 -20.71
C LYS A 377 11.28 -26.06 -21.75
N LYS A 378 11.88 -24.89 -21.47
CA LYS A 378 11.86 -23.73 -22.37
C LYS A 378 13.13 -23.58 -23.20
N GLY A 379 14.21 -24.30 -22.87
CA GLY A 379 15.51 -24.17 -23.53
C GLY A 379 16.20 -22.80 -23.34
N LYS A 380 15.76 -22.02 -22.38
CA LYS A 380 16.21 -20.63 -22.12
C LYS A 380 16.64 -20.46 -20.66
N PRO A 381 17.44 -19.43 -20.32
CA PRO A 381 17.73 -19.04 -18.95
C PRO A 381 16.44 -18.73 -18.16
N TYR A 382 16.59 -18.55 -16.85
CA TYR A 382 15.48 -18.15 -15.98
C TYR A 382 15.37 -16.62 -15.94
N GLU A 383 14.87 -16.02 -17.00
CA GLU A 383 14.78 -14.56 -17.22
C GLU A 383 14.03 -13.81 -16.08
N ASN A 384 13.12 -14.51 -15.38
CA ASN A 384 12.33 -13.95 -14.28
C ASN A 384 12.96 -14.15 -12.89
N ALA A 385 14.24 -14.54 -12.81
CA ALA A 385 14.95 -14.65 -11.53
C ALA A 385 15.43 -13.26 -11.06
N ASN A 386 14.47 -12.40 -10.73
CA ASN A 386 14.68 -10.99 -10.40
C ASN A 386 14.36 -10.63 -8.93
N THR A 387 13.99 -11.62 -8.13
CA THR A 387 13.68 -11.46 -6.71
C THR A 387 14.34 -12.56 -5.89
N GLY A 388 14.70 -12.23 -4.65
CA GLY A 388 15.29 -13.20 -3.74
C GLY A 388 15.51 -12.64 -2.34
N ALA A 389 15.85 -13.53 -1.41
CA ALA A 389 16.20 -13.15 -0.05
C ALA A 389 17.36 -14.00 0.49
N VAL A 390 18.14 -13.41 1.38
CA VAL A 390 19.21 -14.10 2.13
C VAL A 390 19.16 -13.64 3.58
N VAL A 391 19.26 -14.59 4.51
CA VAL A 391 19.36 -14.30 5.94
C VAL A 391 20.58 -15.01 6.50
N VAL A 392 21.43 -14.28 7.19
CA VAL A 392 22.65 -14.78 7.85
C VAL A 392 22.48 -14.67 9.35
N LEU A 393 22.55 -15.81 10.04
CA LEU A 393 22.36 -15.90 11.48
C LEU A 393 23.64 -16.39 12.17
N ASN A 394 23.92 -15.83 13.34
CA ASN A 394 24.89 -16.40 14.26
C ASN A 394 24.28 -17.63 14.94
N VAL A 395 24.75 -18.81 14.61
CA VAL A 395 24.19 -20.08 15.11
C VAL A 395 24.33 -20.28 16.62
N LYS A 396 25.21 -19.52 17.28
CA LYS A 396 25.43 -19.62 18.75
C LYS A 396 24.52 -18.69 19.54
N THR A 397 24.27 -17.48 19.02
CA THR A 397 23.54 -16.43 19.72
C THR A 397 22.12 -16.23 19.18
N GLY A 398 21.87 -16.64 17.93
CA GLY A 398 20.62 -16.38 17.21
C GLY A 398 20.53 -14.98 16.63
N GLU A 399 21.58 -14.17 16.75
CA GLU A 399 21.62 -12.83 16.18
C GLU A 399 21.54 -12.85 14.67
N VAL A 400 20.74 -11.95 14.11
CA VAL A 400 20.67 -11.70 12.65
C VAL A 400 21.82 -10.78 12.29
N LEU A 401 22.77 -11.30 11.53
CA LEU A 401 23.96 -10.55 11.09
C LEU A 401 23.75 -9.85 9.75
N SER A 402 22.93 -10.43 8.88
CA SER A 402 22.49 -9.85 7.62
C SER A 402 21.12 -10.36 7.23
N MET A 403 20.27 -9.51 6.69
CA MET A 403 18.95 -9.87 6.15
C MET A 403 18.68 -9.03 4.90
N VAL A 404 18.61 -9.70 3.78
CA VAL A 404 18.49 -9.09 2.46
C VAL A 404 17.20 -9.52 1.80
N SER A 405 16.51 -8.56 1.21
CA SER A 405 15.42 -8.75 0.25
C SER A 405 15.77 -7.96 -1.01
N TYR A 406 15.63 -8.58 -2.18
CA TYR A 406 15.93 -7.96 -3.46
C TYR A 406 14.73 -8.08 -4.41
N PRO A 407 14.39 -7.01 -5.15
CA PRO A 407 15.03 -5.70 -5.18
C PRO A 407 14.76 -4.87 -3.91
N SER A 408 15.62 -3.86 -3.68
CA SER A 408 15.51 -2.91 -2.57
C SER A 408 15.05 -1.54 -3.07
N TYR A 409 14.83 -0.62 -2.16
CA TYR A 409 14.43 0.76 -2.41
C TYR A 409 15.29 1.72 -1.58
N ASP A 410 15.32 3.00 -1.94
CA ASP A 410 15.99 4.01 -1.14
C ASP A 410 14.99 4.65 -0.16
N PRO A 411 15.15 4.45 1.17
CA PRO A 411 14.26 5.06 2.16
C PRO A 411 14.36 6.59 2.23
N ASN A 412 15.45 7.20 1.70
CA ASN A 412 15.56 8.66 1.60
C ASN A 412 14.47 9.29 0.73
N LEU A 413 13.90 8.55 -0.23
CA LEU A 413 12.77 9.01 -1.04
C LEU A 413 11.55 9.43 -0.20
N PHE A 414 11.45 8.90 1.01
CA PHE A 414 10.31 9.13 1.91
C PHE A 414 10.58 10.21 2.96
N SER A 415 11.82 10.61 3.17
CA SER A 415 12.25 11.47 4.28
C SER A 415 11.55 12.84 4.33
N THR A 416 11.22 13.42 3.18
CA THR A 416 10.51 14.72 3.07
C THR A 416 9.19 14.59 2.29
N GLY A 417 8.77 13.37 2.02
CA GLY A 417 7.64 13.04 1.15
C GLY A 417 8.11 12.53 -0.20
N ILE A 418 7.46 11.50 -0.71
CA ILE A 418 7.81 10.85 -1.97
C ILE A 418 7.07 11.51 -3.15
N SER A 419 7.75 11.67 -4.29
CA SER A 419 7.11 12.13 -5.52
C SER A 419 6.20 11.04 -6.12
N ASN A 420 5.20 11.44 -6.91
CA ASN A 420 4.32 10.47 -7.58
C ASN A 420 5.11 9.55 -8.54
N SER A 421 6.11 10.08 -9.23
CA SER A 421 6.95 9.29 -10.14
C SER A 421 7.79 8.25 -9.39
N ASP A 422 8.41 8.64 -8.26
CA ASP A 422 9.20 7.73 -7.44
C ASP A 422 8.29 6.67 -6.80
N TRP A 423 7.12 7.07 -6.30
CA TRP A 423 6.13 6.15 -5.76
C TRP A 423 5.71 5.11 -6.79
N GLN A 424 5.38 5.52 -8.01
CA GLN A 424 4.98 4.60 -9.08
C GLN A 424 6.10 3.64 -9.47
N SER A 425 7.37 4.08 -9.41
CA SER A 425 8.53 3.22 -9.73
C SER A 425 8.72 2.05 -8.75
N LEU A 426 8.14 2.13 -7.56
CA LEU A 426 8.20 1.09 -6.52
C LEU A 426 7.16 -0.02 -6.72
N PHE A 427 6.29 0.11 -7.72
CA PHE A 427 5.25 -0.88 -8.03
C PHE A 427 5.41 -1.43 -9.44
N PRO A 428 5.07 -2.71 -9.66
CA PRO A 428 5.15 -3.29 -10.99
C PRO A 428 4.12 -2.65 -11.93
N GLU A 429 4.47 -2.46 -13.20
CA GLU A 429 3.53 -2.00 -14.23
C GLU A 429 2.31 -2.94 -14.38
N ASN A 430 2.51 -4.22 -14.16
CA ASN A 430 1.47 -5.24 -14.14
C ASN A 430 1.36 -5.85 -12.73
N GLU A 431 0.37 -5.41 -11.97
CA GLU A 431 0.11 -5.91 -10.61
C GLU A 431 -0.30 -7.39 -10.56
N LYS A 432 -0.83 -7.94 -11.67
CA LYS A 432 -1.18 -9.37 -11.78
C LYS A 432 0.05 -10.27 -11.95
N ASP A 433 1.17 -9.73 -12.35
CA ASP A 433 2.40 -10.51 -12.44
C ASP A 433 2.97 -10.74 -11.03
N LEU A 434 2.67 -11.91 -10.48
CA LEU A 434 3.17 -12.32 -9.17
C LEU A 434 4.70 -12.50 -9.13
N LEU A 435 5.34 -12.56 -10.30
CA LEU A 435 6.79 -12.65 -10.44
C LEU A 435 7.44 -11.29 -10.67
N ALA A 436 6.65 -10.23 -10.84
CA ALA A 436 7.18 -8.89 -11.00
C ALA A 436 7.84 -8.40 -9.70
N PRO A 437 8.98 -7.70 -9.80
CA PRO A 437 9.69 -7.14 -8.65
C PRO A 437 8.81 -6.15 -7.88
N ARG A 438 8.86 -6.25 -6.54
CA ARG A 438 8.14 -5.35 -5.61
C ARG A 438 9.13 -4.81 -4.58
N PRO A 439 9.81 -3.70 -4.86
CA PRO A 439 10.88 -3.16 -4.01
C PRO A 439 10.50 -2.94 -2.55
N LEU A 440 9.25 -2.59 -2.25
CA LEU A 440 8.79 -2.39 -0.86
C LEU A 440 8.50 -3.69 -0.09
N TYR A 441 8.40 -4.82 -0.79
CA TYR A 441 8.02 -6.09 -0.18
C TYR A 441 9.22 -6.78 0.47
N ASN A 442 9.19 -6.98 1.79
CA ASN A 442 10.24 -7.69 2.51
C ASN A 442 10.11 -9.21 2.31
N ILE A 443 10.78 -9.73 1.28
CA ILE A 443 10.72 -11.15 0.91
C ILE A 443 11.22 -12.02 2.06
N ALA A 444 12.27 -11.59 2.77
CA ALA A 444 12.90 -12.36 3.84
C ALA A 444 11.94 -12.66 5.01
N THR A 445 10.98 -11.76 5.28
CA THR A 445 10.07 -11.88 6.43
C THR A 445 8.61 -12.12 6.06
N GLN A 446 8.19 -11.74 4.86
CA GLN A 446 6.79 -11.77 4.46
C GLN A 446 6.45 -12.89 3.47
N SER A 447 7.45 -13.44 2.74
CA SER A 447 7.19 -14.50 1.77
C SER A 447 6.96 -15.85 2.44
N ALA A 448 5.79 -16.42 2.21
CA ALA A 448 5.49 -17.81 2.56
C ALA A 448 5.77 -18.72 1.38
N VAL A 449 6.89 -19.44 1.43
CA VAL A 449 7.29 -20.38 0.38
C VAL A 449 7.25 -21.83 0.87
N GLN A 450 7.06 -22.78 -0.05
CA GLN A 450 7.12 -24.18 0.29
C GLN A 450 8.55 -24.55 0.71
N PRO A 451 8.75 -25.08 1.93
CA PRO A 451 10.09 -25.30 2.50
C PRO A 451 10.89 -26.39 1.75
N GLY A 452 10.20 -27.27 1.02
CA GLY A 452 10.86 -28.34 0.27
C GLY A 452 11.77 -29.22 1.17
N SER A 453 12.97 -29.60 0.64
CA SER A 453 13.91 -30.50 1.36
C SER A 453 14.46 -29.91 2.66
N THR A 454 14.37 -28.60 2.89
CA THR A 454 14.79 -27.99 4.17
C THR A 454 13.94 -28.48 5.33
N TYR A 455 12.68 -28.84 5.09
CA TYR A 455 11.78 -29.40 6.09
C TYR A 455 12.19 -30.80 6.58
N LYS A 456 13.07 -31.49 5.86
CA LYS A 456 13.57 -32.82 6.26
C LYS A 456 14.31 -32.79 7.59
N MET A 457 14.97 -31.67 7.93
CA MET A 457 15.63 -31.51 9.21
C MET A 457 14.62 -31.49 10.37
N VAL A 458 13.50 -30.80 10.20
CA VAL A 458 12.40 -30.75 11.16
C VAL A 458 11.78 -32.13 11.33
N THR A 459 11.53 -32.85 10.23
CA THR A 459 11.01 -34.23 10.25
C THR A 459 11.96 -35.17 10.92
N GLY A 460 13.27 -35.06 10.65
CA GLY A 460 14.30 -35.85 11.27
C GLY A 460 14.38 -35.64 12.78
N LEU A 461 14.37 -34.38 13.24
CA LEU A 461 14.37 -34.03 14.65
C LEU A 461 13.12 -34.57 15.36
N ALA A 462 11.95 -34.39 14.79
CA ALA A 462 10.70 -34.93 15.33
C ALA A 462 10.71 -36.46 15.44
N ALA A 463 11.33 -37.16 14.47
CA ALA A 463 11.49 -38.61 14.53
C ALA A 463 12.40 -39.03 15.68
N LEU A 464 13.52 -38.35 15.90
CA LEU A 464 14.45 -38.59 17.02
C LEU A 464 13.77 -38.34 18.38
N GLU A 465 13.02 -37.25 18.50
CA GLU A 465 12.26 -36.96 19.73
C GLU A 465 11.16 -37.98 20.02
N LYS A 466 10.62 -38.61 18.98
CA LYS A 466 9.69 -39.75 19.12
C LYS A 466 10.39 -41.10 19.40
N GLY A 467 11.70 -41.07 19.60
CA GLY A 467 12.49 -42.25 19.97
C GLY A 467 12.97 -43.10 18.79
N LEU A 468 12.87 -42.58 17.55
CA LEU A 468 13.46 -43.29 16.41
C LEU A 468 14.97 -43.29 16.53
N SER A 469 15.59 -44.49 16.46
CA SER A 469 17.05 -44.61 16.55
C SER A 469 17.74 -43.88 15.40
N PRO A 470 18.80 -43.07 15.61
CA PRO A 470 19.59 -42.47 14.55
C PRO A 470 20.25 -43.49 13.63
N THR A 471 20.35 -44.73 14.05
CA THR A 471 20.87 -45.87 13.26
C THR A 471 19.78 -46.66 12.52
N TYR A 472 18.50 -46.25 12.67
CA TYR A 472 17.39 -46.91 11.99
C TYR A 472 17.53 -46.78 10.46
N ARG A 473 17.45 -47.94 9.78
CA ARG A 473 17.62 -47.99 8.32
C ARG A 473 16.32 -48.44 7.65
N ILE A 474 15.89 -47.68 6.67
CA ILE A 474 14.78 -48.03 5.79
C ILE A 474 15.37 -48.35 4.42
N ARG A 475 14.98 -49.48 3.86
CA ARG A 475 15.32 -49.83 2.47
C ARG A 475 14.21 -49.32 1.57
N ASP A 476 14.53 -48.27 0.80
CA ASP A 476 13.64 -47.82 -0.25
C ASP A 476 13.65 -48.84 -1.40
N MET A 477 12.48 -49.37 -1.73
CA MET A 477 12.31 -50.40 -2.78
C MET A 477 11.91 -49.77 -4.09
N GLY A 478 11.79 -48.45 -4.18
CA GLY A 478 11.51 -47.70 -5.41
C GLY A 478 10.21 -48.15 -6.10
N LYS A 479 9.07 -47.67 -5.62
CA LYS A 479 7.81 -47.92 -6.32
C LYS A 479 7.44 -46.67 -7.14
#